data_206f9713977bbe1a89841f8b45fb7f1c
#
_entry.id   206f9713977bbe1a89841f8b45fb7f1c
#
_cell.length_a   1.000
_cell.length_b   1.000
_cell.length_c   1.000
_cell.angle_alpha   90.00
_cell.angle_beta   90.00
_cell.angle_gamma   90.00
#
_symmetry.space_group_name_H-M   'P 1'
#
loop_
_entity.id
_entity.type
_entity.pdbx_description
1 polymer ?
#
loop_
_entity_poly.entity_id
_entity_poly.type
_entity_poly.pdbx_seq_one_letter_code
_entity_poly.pdbx_strand_id
1 'polypeptide(L)'
;MNAETVFQTHRPRLMALAYRLLGSRADAEDVVQDAWLRWSGADPASVRDPEAWLVTTTTRLGLDRLRAARRERVHYVGPWLAEPLAVTLQPDPAPGPAQLHALANDVSVAFLTLLEQLGPEERAAFLLKEAFDHDYREIADLIGHSEANCRQLVHRARQRLQAGRPRFNADASQHRQLLARFMDASQRGDSEAIQALLHANAQLVSDGGGVVTAAIRPLLGAERIGRLFWAIARRGAVHPAQLGYVNGEPAILRFQGDRLHSFTTIEVVDGRIANVYSVLNPEKLPKVVTHRNAAASL
;
A
#
# COMPACT_ATOMS: atom_id res chain seq x y z
N MET A 1 -32.55 6.96 11.15
CA MET A 1 -31.54 7.24 10.09
C MET A 1 -31.69 6.16 9.03
N ASN A 2 -31.64 6.53 7.73
CA ASN A 2 -31.69 5.55 6.65
C ASN A 2 -30.42 4.68 6.68
N ALA A 3 -30.54 3.38 6.47
CA ALA A 3 -29.43 2.42 6.45
C ALA A 3 -28.29 2.85 5.50
N GLU A 4 -28.68 3.40 4.34
CA GLU A 4 -27.72 3.92 3.35
C GLU A 4 -26.90 5.10 3.89
N THR A 5 -27.55 6.08 4.52
CA THR A 5 -26.86 7.25 5.08
C THR A 5 -25.83 6.84 6.14
N VAL A 6 -26.21 5.90 7.02
CA VAL A 6 -25.31 5.36 8.04
C VAL A 6 -24.10 4.69 7.39
N PHE A 7 -24.34 3.82 6.40
CA PHE A 7 -23.25 3.13 5.71
C PHE A 7 -22.30 4.12 5.00
N GLN A 8 -22.84 5.09 4.26
CA GLN A 8 -22.02 6.06 3.53
C GLN A 8 -21.14 6.91 4.47
N THR A 9 -21.63 7.20 5.68
CA THR A 9 -20.83 7.89 6.70
C THR A 9 -19.60 7.07 7.11
N HIS A 10 -19.73 5.75 7.25
CA HIS A 10 -18.65 4.88 7.70
C HIS A 10 -17.82 4.27 6.56
N ARG A 11 -18.32 4.30 5.33
CA ARG A 11 -17.69 3.69 4.15
C ARG A 11 -16.21 4.02 3.97
N PRO A 12 -15.73 5.28 4.14
CA PRO A 12 -14.31 5.59 4.02
C PRO A 12 -13.45 4.84 5.04
N ARG A 13 -13.93 4.72 6.29
CA ARG A 13 -13.23 3.98 7.36
C ARG A 13 -13.18 2.48 7.07
N LEU A 14 -14.31 1.91 6.60
CA LEU A 14 -14.37 0.49 6.22
C LEU A 14 -13.44 0.18 5.05
N MET A 15 -13.40 1.07 4.05
CA MET A 15 -12.49 0.93 2.90
C MET A 15 -11.03 0.99 3.33
N ALA A 16 -10.68 1.90 4.25
CA ALA A 16 -9.33 2.01 4.79
C ALA A 16 -8.91 0.75 5.56
N LEU A 17 -9.83 0.15 6.32
CA LEU A 17 -9.60 -1.11 7.04
C LEU A 17 -9.40 -2.27 6.06
N ALA A 18 -10.33 -2.46 5.13
CA ALA A 18 -10.28 -3.54 4.16
C ALA A 18 -9.01 -3.47 3.29
N TYR A 19 -8.65 -2.27 2.82
CA TYR A 19 -7.46 -2.08 2.00
C TYR A 19 -6.16 -2.37 2.77
N ARG A 20 -6.04 -1.91 4.03
CA ARG A 20 -4.87 -2.25 4.87
C ARG A 20 -4.78 -3.73 5.18
N LEU A 21 -5.93 -4.40 5.31
CA LEU A 21 -5.98 -5.86 5.49
C LEU A 21 -5.56 -6.62 4.24
N LEU A 22 -5.93 -6.17 3.05
CA LEU A 22 -5.86 -6.96 1.82
C LEU A 22 -4.72 -6.54 0.89
N GLY A 23 -4.37 -5.23 0.88
CA GLY A 23 -3.38 -4.66 -0.04
C GLY A 23 -3.82 -4.70 -1.51
N SER A 24 -5.08 -5.06 -1.76
CA SER A 24 -5.72 -5.07 -3.06
C SER A 24 -6.93 -4.14 -3.00
N ARG A 25 -7.03 -3.23 -3.96
CA ARG A 25 -8.14 -2.31 -4.07
C ARG A 25 -9.43 -3.05 -4.43
N ALA A 26 -9.36 -3.96 -5.40
CA ALA A 26 -10.51 -4.73 -5.85
C ALA A 26 -11.09 -5.57 -4.69
N ASP A 27 -10.24 -6.35 -4.00
CA ASP A 27 -10.68 -7.14 -2.84
C ASP A 27 -11.27 -6.27 -1.72
N ALA A 28 -10.72 -5.06 -1.50
CA ALA A 28 -11.23 -4.16 -0.48
C ALA A 28 -12.61 -3.59 -0.86
N GLU A 29 -12.80 -3.21 -2.13
CA GLU A 29 -14.09 -2.77 -2.66
C GLU A 29 -15.14 -3.88 -2.54
N ASP A 30 -14.80 -5.13 -2.89
CA ASP A 30 -15.69 -6.29 -2.77
C ASP A 30 -16.09 -6.55 -1.31
N VAL A 31 -15.14 -6.54 -0.38
CA VAL A 31 -15.40 -6.73 1.05
C VAL A 31 -16.31 -5.64 1.61
N VAL A 32 -16.11 -4.39 1.20
CA VAL A 32 -16.97 -3.26 1.64
C VAL A 32 -18.36 -3.35 1.02
N GLN A 33 -18.46 -3.82 -0.22
CA GLN A 33 -19.76 -4.08 -0.87
C GLN A 33 -20.51 -5.23 -0.18
N ASP A 34 -19.84 -6.32 0.16
CA ASP A 34 -20.43 -7.43 0.93
C ASP A 34 -20.90 -6.98 2.31
N ALA A 35 -20.13 -6.10 2.96
CA ALA A 35 -20.54 -5.50 4.24
C ALA A 35 -21.81 -4.64 4.08
N TRP A 36 -21.93 -3.88 2.96
CA TRP A 36 -23.15 -3.16 2.62
C TRP A 36 -24.35 -4.09 2.42
N LEU A 37 -24.20 -5.16 1.64
CA LEU A 37 -25.29 -6.11 1.39
C LEU A 37 -25.81 -6.73 2.69
N ARG A 38 -24.91 -7.07 3.63
CA ARG A 38 -25.31 -7.56 4.95
C ARG A 38 -26.00 -6.51 5.80
N TRP A 39 -25.51 -5.26 5.75
CA TRP A 39 -26.08 -4.13 6.47
C TRP A 39 -27.48 -3.78 5.98
N SER A 40 -27.67 -3.74 4.66
CA SER A 40 -28.98 -3.42 4.03
C SER A 40 -30.06 -4.48 4.32
N GLY A 41 -29.66 -5.72 4.60
CA GLY A 41 -30.54 -6.81 5.01
C GLY A 41 -30.74 -6.97 6.52
N ALA A 42 -29.98 -6.21 7.33
CA ALA A 42 -30.11 -6.25 8.79
C ALA A 42 -31.31 -5.41 9.26
N ASP A 43 -31.93 -5.82 10.37
CA ASP A 43 -32.91 -4.95 11.03
C ASP A 43 -32.20 -3.85 11.82
N PRO A 44 -32.34 -2.55 11.43
CA PRO A 44 -31.66 -1.46 12.12
C PRO A 44 -32.02 -1.35 13.61
N ALA A 45 -33.21 -1.83 14.02
CA ALA A 45 -33.65 -1.81 15.41
C ALA A 45 -32.90 -2.83 16.28
N SER A 46 -32.33 -3.87 15.67
CA SER A 46 -31.54 -4.90 16.35
C SER A 46 -30.09 -4.49 16.60
N VAL A 47 -29.58 -3.45 15.94
CA VAL A 47 -28.20 -3.01 15.99
C VAL A 47 -28.07 -1.76 16.85
N ARG A 48 -27.48 -1.91 18.06
CA ARG A 48 -27.26 -0.79 18.98
C ARG A 48 -26.18 0.19 18.52
N ASP A 49 -25.11 -0.34 17.90
CA ASP A 49 -23.97 0.42 17.41
C ASP A 49 -23.68 0.03 15.95
N PRO A 50 -24.16 0.83 14.99
CA PRO A 50 -23.96 0.58 13.57
C PRO A 50 -22.48 0.58 13.15
N GLU A 51 -21.65 1.46 13.75
CA GLU A 51 -20.22 1.54 13.43
C GLU A 51 -19.51 0.26 13.87
N ALA A 52 -19.69 -0.16 15.12
CA ALA A 52 -19.09 -1.38 15.64
C ALA A 52 -19.54 -2.62 14.83
N TRP A 53 -20.81 -2.67 14.44
CA TRP A 53 -21.35 -3.76 13.62
C TRP A 53 -20.69 -3.81 12.22
N LEU A 54 -20.58 -2.66 11.56
CA LEU A 54 -19.98 -2.53 10.22
C LEU A 54 -18.48 -2.87 10.27
N VAL A 55 -17.74 -2.36 11.26
CA VAL A 55 -16.32 -2.68 11.47
C VAL A 55 -16.13 -4.17 11.72
N THR A 56 -16.98 -4.77 12.56
CA THR A 56 -16.97 -6.21 12.84
C THR A 56 -17.17 -7.02 11.57
N THR A 57 -18.19 -6.68 10.79
CA THR A 57 -18.55 -7.38 9.57
C THR A 57 -17.43 -7.26 8.53
N THR A 58 -16.91 -6.05 8.32
CA THR A 58 -15.81 -5.78 7.38
C THR A 58 -14.53 -6.51 7.80
N THR A 59 -14.22 -6.53 9.10
CA THR A 59 -13.03 -7.24 9.62
C THR A 59 -13.12 -8.74 9.35
N ARG A 60 -14.26 -9.37 9.63
CA ARG A 60 -14.45 -10.81 9.42
C ARG A 60 -14.38 -11.17 7.94
N LEU A 61 -15.10 -10.43 7.08
CA LEU A 61 -15.02 -10.60 5.63
C LEU A 61 -13.60 -10.41 5.11
N GLY A 62 -12.93 -9.33 5.55
CA GLY A 62 -11.55 -9.04 5.16
C GLY A 62 -10.58 -10.12 5.61
N LEU A 63 -10.74 -10.67 6.82
CA LEU A 63 -9.90 -11.75 7.33
C LEU A 63 -10.08 -13.04 6.52
N ASP A 64 -11.31 -13.39 6.19
CA ASP A 64 -11.61 -14.57 5.36
C ASP A 64 -11.05 -14.40 3.94
N ARG A 65 -11.20 -13.21 3.33
CA ARG A 65 -10.61 -12.91 2.02
C ARG A 65 -9.08 -12.91 2.06
N LEU A 66 -8.45 -12.38 3.14
CA LEU A 66 -7.00 -12.39 3.33
C LEU A 66 -6.45 -13.82 3.43
N ARG A 67 -7.14 -14.71 4.14
CA ARG A 67 -6.79 -16.14 4.23
C ARG A 67 -6.87 -16.81 2.86
N ALA A 68 -7.91 -16.50 2.07
CA ALA A 68 -8.08 -17.01 0.71
C ALA A 68 -6.97 -16.48 -0.21
N ALA A 69 -6.77 -15.16 -0.26
CA ALA A 69 -5.75 -14.50 -1.07
C ALA A 69 -4.34 -15.03 -0.77
N ARG A 70 -4.04 -15.34 0.51
CA ARG A 70 -2.74 -15.90 0.89
C ARG A 70 -2.52 -17.31 0.32
N ARG A 71 -3.55 -18.13 0.20
CA ARG A 71 -3.47 -19.43 -0.46
C ARG A 71 -3.27 -19.29 -1.98
N GLU A 72 -3.95 -18.34 -2.59
CA GLU A 72 -3.83 -18.03 -4.02
C GLU A 72 -2.42 -17.52 -4.35
N ARG A 73 -1.84 -16.68 -3.48
CA ARG A 73 -0.48 -16.10 -3.65
C ARG A 73 0.67 -17.10 -3.55
N VAL A 74 0.44 -18.33 -3.10
CA VAL A 74 1.46 -19.40 -3.14
C VAL A 74 1.94 -19.67 -4.57
N HIS A 75 1.09 -19.45 -5.56
CA HIS A 75 1.40 -19.59 -6.98
C HIS A 75 1.79 -18.29 -7.69
N TYR A 76 1.87 -17.18 -6.94
CA TYR A 76 2.22 -15.88 -7.52
C TYR A 76 3.70 -15.83 -7.90
N VAL A 77 4.00 -15.37 -9.11
CA VAL A 77 5.36 -15.31 -9.63
C VAL A 77 6.06 -14.03 -9.18
N GLY A 78 7.08 -14.17 -8.38
CA GLY A 78 7.88 -13.07 -7.86
C GLY A 78 7.30 -12.44 -6.58
N PRO A 79 7.87 -11.30 -6.13
CA PRO A 79 7.35 -10.58 -5.00
C PRO A 79 5.97 -9.99 -5.29
N TRP A 80 5.07 -10.07 -4.34
CA TRP A 80 3.78 -9.41 -4.41
C TRP A 80 3.84 -8.05 -3.71
N LEU A 81 3.53 -6.98 -4.42
CA LEU A 81 3.36 -5.64 -3.88
C LEU A 81 1.89 -5.25 -3.91
N ALA A 82 1.48 -4.36 -3.00
CA ALA A 82 0.11 -3.88 -2.94
C ALA A 82 -0.30 -3.13 -4.22
N GLU A 83 -1.57 -3.27 -4.60
CA GLU A 83 -2.17 -2.42 -5.63
C GLU A 83 -2.25 -0.98 -5.14
N PRO A 84 -2.03 0.03 -6.00
CA PRO A 84 -2.24 1.41 -5.60
C PRO A 84 -3.73 1.71 -5.44
N LEU A 85 -4.09 2.37 -4.33
CA LEU A 85 -5.45 2.87 -4.13
C LEU A 85 -5.71 4.09 -5.02
N ALA A 86 -4.71 4.95 -5.17
CA ALA A 86 -4.76 6.12 -6.02
C ALA A 86 -3.39 6.39 -6.67
N VAL A 87 -3.41 6.80 -7.93
CA VAL A 87 -2.25 7.31 -8.68
C VAL A 87 -2.61 8.64 -9.30
N THR A 88 -1.85 9.69 -8.96
CA THR A 88 -2.10 11.05 -9.42
C THR A 88 -0.82 11.74 -9.89
N LEU A 89 -0.93 12.73 -10.79
CA LEU A 89 0.21 13.53 -11.25
C LEU A 89 0.47 14.74 -10.37
N GLN A 90 -0.53 15.19 -9.64
CA GLN A 90 -0.42 16.31 -8.71
C GLN A 90 -0.63 15.80 -7.27
N PRO A 91 -0.02 16.47 -6.28
CA PRO A 91 -0.35 16.18 -4.90
C PRO A 91 -1.85 16.30 -4.74
N ASP A 92 -2.46 15.35 -4.05
CA ASP A 92 -3.86 15.51 -3.64
C ASP A 92 -3.97 16.86 -2.90
N PRO A 93 -4.87 17.76 -3.33
CA PRO A 93 -5.13 18.94 -2.51
C PRO A 93 -5.53 18.41 -1.14
N ALA A 94 -4.81 18.87 -0.13
CA ALA A 94 -4.91 18.37 1.23
C ALA A 94 -6.37 18.00 1.55
N PRO A 95 -6.70 16.73 1.78
CA PRO A 95 -7.95 16.39 2.42
C PRO A 95 -7.99 17.18 3.72
N GLY A 96 -9.15 17.60 4.18
CA GLY A 96 -9.25 18.33 5.42
C GLY A 96 -8.51 17.61 6.56
N PRO A 97 -7.97 18.34 7.56
CA PRO A 97 -7.04 17.77 8.57
C PRO A 97 -7.48 16.45 9.20
N ALA A 98 -8.77 16.21 9.29
CA ALA A 98 -9.35 14.98 9.84
C ALA A 98 -9.32 13.77 8.89
N GLN A 99 -9.32 13.97 7.57
CA GLN A 99 -9.27 12.89 6.57
C GLN A 99 -7.84 12.51 6.18
N LEU A 100 -6.89 13.44 6.30
CA LEU A 100 -5.48 13.21 5.98
C LEU A 100 -4.77 12.34 7.00
N HIS A 101 -5.00 12.56 8.30
CA HIS A 101 -4.31 11.81 9.35
C HIS A 101 -4.70 10.33 9.38
N ALA A 102 -5.93 10.00 8.96
CA ALA A 102 -6.40 8.61 8.97
C ALA A 102 -6.00 7.80 7.72
N LEU A 103 -5.73 8.44 6.59
CA LEU A 103 -5.52 7.74 5.31
C LEU A 103 -4.10 7.85 4.75
N ALA A 104 -3.40 8.98 4.92
CA ALA A 104 -2.18 9.24 4.16
C ALA A 104 -0.91 8.57 4.72
N ASN A 105 -0.75 8.47 6.04
CA ASN A 105 0.52 8.01 6.61
C ASN A 105 0.68 6.48 6.72
N ASP A 106 -0.40 5.69 6.58
CA ASP A 106 -0.40 4.25 6.85
C ASP A 106 -0.76 3.38 5.63
N VAL A 107 -0.70 3.91 4.41
CA VAL A 107 -1.00 3.16 3.18
C VAL A 107 0.11 3.24 2.14
N SER A 108 1.33 3.56 2.58
CA SER A 108 2.50 3.52 1.73
C SER A 108 2.74 2.10 1.19
N VAL A 109 3.30 2.00 -0.02
CA VAL A 109 3.68 0.70 -0.59
C VAL A 109 4.66 -0.02 0.33
N ALA A 110 5.59 0.72 0.96
CA ALA A 110 6.53 0.20 1.94
C ALA A 110 5.81 -0.42 3.15
N PHE A 111 4.87 0.32 3.76
CA PHE A 111 4.12 -0.17 4.92
C PHE A 111 3.25 -1.38 4.57
N LEU A 112 2.53 -1.34 3.44
CA LEU A 112 1.74 -2.47 2.98
C LEU A 112 2.61 -3.72 2.71
N THR A 113 3.82 -3.52 2.18
CA THR A 113 4.79 -4.61 1.97
C THR A 113 5.25 -5.21 3.31
N LEU A 114 5.45 -4.38 4.34
CA LEU A 114 5.75 -4.88 5.68
C LEU A 114 4.57 -5.68 6.27
N LEU A 115 3.34 -5.21 6.08
CA LEU A 115 2.15 -5.93 6.53
C LEU A 115 2.00 -7.32 5.87
N GLU A 116 2.53 -7.53 4.66
CA GLU A 116 2.53 -8.85 4.01
C GLU A 116 3.39 -9.90 4.74
N GLN A 117 4.32 -9.47 5.59
CA GLN A 117 5.14 -10.36 6.42
C GLN A 117 4.35 -10.94 7.60
N LEU A 118 3.20 -10.36 7.93
CA LEU A 118 2.35 -10.79 9.04
C LEU A 118 1.40 -11.92 8.62
N GLY A 119 1.11 -12.84 9.54
CA GLY A 119 0.00 -13.77 9.38
C GLY A 119 -1.35 -13.04 9.33
N PRO A 120 -2.42 -13.65 8.77
CA PRO A 120 -3.73 -13.00 8.69
C PRO A 120 -4.23 -12.47 10.03
N GLU A 121 -4.18 -13.28 11.07
CA GLU A 121 -4.63 -12.91 12.41
C GLU A 121 -3.70 -11.87 13.07
N GLU A 122 -2.38 -11.96 12.84
CA GLU A 122 -1.41 -10.97 13.32
C GLU A 122 -1.66 -9.61 12.67
N ARG A 123 -1.91 -9.60 11.33
CA ARG A 123 -2.20 -8.37 10.59
C ARG A 123 -3.51 -7.74 11.05
N ALA A 124 -4.56 -8.54 11.19
CA ALA A 124 -5.86 -8.06 11.66
C ALA A 124 -5.77 -7.49 13.09
N ALA A 125 -5.20 -8.24 14.04
CA ALA A 125 -5.05 -7.79 15.41
C ALA A 125 -4.20 -6.51 15.51
N PHE A 126 -3.10 -6.43 14.76
CA PHE A 126 -2.24 -5.26 14.71
C PHE A 126 -2.97 -4.03 14.18
N LEU A 127 -3.66 -4.15 13.04
CA LEU A 127 -4.38 -3.02 12.45
C LEU A 127 -5.53 -2.55 13.34
N LEU A 128 -6.31 -3.46 13.91
CA LEU A 128 -7.38 -3.11 14.83
C LEU A 128 -6.86 -2.37 16.05
N LYS A 129 -5.68 -2.76 16.58
CA LYS A 129 -5.07 -2.10 17.74
C LYS A 129 -4.44 -0.76 17.39
N GLU A 130 -3.61 -0.70 16.33
CA GLU A 130 -2.75 0.45 16.07
C GLU A 130 -3.41 1.53 15.19
N ALA A 131 -4.29 1.12 14.28
CA ALA A 131 -4.90 2.03 13.32
C ALA A 131 -6.36 2.36 13.64
N PHE A 132 -7.04 1.49 14.42
CA PHE A 132 -8.46 1.65 14.73
C PHE A 132 -8.74 1.77 16.24
N ASP A 133 -7.69 1.71 17.07
CA ASP A 133 -7.69 1.92 18.53
C ASP A 133 -8.66 1.01 19.31
N HIS A 134 -8.93 -0.19 18.79
CA HIS A 134 -9.75 -1.18 19.50
C HIS A 134 -9.02 -1.71 20.74
N ASP A 135 -9.77 -2.00 21.79
CA ASP A 135 -9.22 -2.70 22.93
C ASP A 135 -9.03 -4.21 22.65
N TYR A 136 -8.28 -4.91 23.52
CA TYR A 136 -7.98 -6.32 23.27
C TYR A 136 -9.18 -7.25 23.41
N ARG A 137 -10.20 -6.85 24.16
CA ARG A 137 -11.46 -7.58 24.31
C ARG A 137 -12.26 -7.49 23.02
N GLU A 138 -12.41 -6.28 22.48
CA GLU A 138 -13.05 -6.05 21.18
C GLU A 138 -12.34 -6.82 20.07
N ILE A 139 -10.98 -6.76 20.02
CA ILE A 139 -10.19 -7.51 19.05
C ILE A 139 -10.44 -9.02 19.20
N ALA A 140 -10.49 -9.54 20.42
CA ALA A 140 -10.76 -10.95 20.69
C ALA A 140 -12.11 -11.40 20.13
N ASP A 141 -13.15 -10.59 20.35
CA ASP A 141 -14.51 -10.84 19.84
C ASP A 141 -14.57 -10.75 18.30
N LEU A 142 -13.78 -9.82 17.70
CA LEU A 142 -13.71 -9.62 16.25
C LEU A 142 -13.06 -10.79 15.50
N ILE A 143 -11.91 -11.26 16.00
CA ILE A 143 -11.10 -12.26 15.30
C ILE A 143 -11.26 -13.69 15.84
N GLY A 144 -12.08 -13.87 16.88
CA GLY A 144 -12.39 -15.20 17.44
C GLY A 144 -11.25 -15.80 18.27
N HIS A 145 -10.51 -14.97 19.01
CA HIS A 145 -9.39 -15.41 19.86
C HIS A 145 -9.58 -14.96 21.33
N SER A 146 -8.71 -15.41 22.24
CA SER A 146 -8.66 -14.88 23.59
C SER A 146 -7.91 -13.54 23.62
N GLU A 147 -8.23 -12.68 24.60
CA GLU A 147 -7.49 -11.42 24.77
C GLU A 147 -5.97 -11.63 24.95
N ALA A 148 -5.58 -12.68 25.69
CA ALA A 148 -4.17 -13.02 25.90
C ALA A 148 -3.49 -13.35 24.56
N ASN A 149 -4.16 -14.11 23.68
CA ASN A 149 -3.64 -14.39 22.33
C ASN A 149 -3.59 -13.13 21.48
N CYS A 150 -4.59 -12.25 21.54
CA CYS A 150 -4.57 -10.97 20.83
C CYS A 150 -3.37 -10.09 21.22
N ARG A 151 -3.06 -10.01 22.54
CA ARG A 151 -1.84 -9.30 23.00
C ARG A 151 -0.56 -9.91 22.41
N GLN A 152 -0.47 -11.24 22.34
CA GLN A 152 0.68 -11.92 21.73
C GLN A 152 0.76 -11.68 20.21
N LEU A 153 -0.37 -11.70 19.50
CA LEU A 153 -0.43 -11.43 18.06
C LEU A 153 0.09 -10.01 17.76
N VAL A 154 -0.42 -9.00 18.48
CA VAL A 154 0.02 -7.61 18.33
C VAL A 154 1.49 -7.45 18.71
N HIS A 155 1.95 -8.09 19.78
CA HIS A 155 3.36 -8.03 20.19
C HIS A 155 4.30 -8.61 19.11
N ARG A 156 3.99 -9.80 18.56
CA ARG A 156 4.77 -10.40 17.47
C ARG A 156 4.74 -9.55 16.21
N ALA A 157 3.57 -9.00 15.87
CA ALA A 157 3.45 -8.09 14.73
C ALA A 157 4.35 -6.86 14.90
N ARG A 158 4.32 -6.21 16.06
CA ARG A 158 5.19 -5.08 16.38
C ARG A 158 6.68 -5.43 16.24
N GLN A 159 7.10 -6.57 16.78
CA GLN A 159 8.49 -7.03 16.67
C GLN A 159 8.92 -7.23 15.20
N ARG A 160 8.09 -7.89 14.40
CA ARG A 160 8.39 -8.11 12.97
C ARG A 160 8.44 -6.80 12.19
N LEU A 161 7.49 -5.90 12.43
CA LEU A 161 7.44 -4.61 11.77
C LEU A 161 8.55 -3.68 12.23
N GLN A 162 8.96 -3.73 13.50
CA GLN A 162 10.10 -2.95 14.01
C GLN A 162 11.43 -3.42 13.44
N ALA A 163 11.60 -4.73 13.26
CA ALA A 163 12.80 -5.28 12.61
C ALA A 163 12.90 -4.86 11.13
N GLY A 164 11.75 -4.59 10.48
CA GLY A 164 11.68 -4.11 9.09
C GLY A 164 11.50 -2.61 8.93
N ARG A 165 11.28 -1.85 10.01
CA ARG A 165 11.13 -0.39 9.95
C ARG A 165 12.49 0.30 9.97
N PRO A 166 12.92 0.87 8.84
CA PRO A 166 13.85 1.97 8.88
C PRO A 166 13.17 3.13 9.62
N ARG A 167 13.93 3.88 10.39
CA ARG A 167 13.40 5.10 11.02
C ARG A 167 13.06 6.10 9.91
N PHE A 168 11.78 6.33 9.66
CA PHE A 168 11.30 7.35 8.73
C PHE A 168 11.67 8.73 9.29
N ASN A 169 12.82 9.24 8.87
CA ASN A 169 13.32 10.56 9.27
C ASN A 169 13.58 11.48 8.07
N ALA A 170 13.12 11.12 6.86
CA ALA A 170 13.27 12.02 5.74
C ALA A 170 12.13 13.03 5.74
N ASP A 171 12.46 14.32 5.71
CA ASP A 171 11.53 15.38 5.36
C ASP A 171 10.93 15.11 3.96
N ALA A 172 9.65 15.41 3.77
CA ALA A 172 8.95 15.18 2.50
C ALA A 172 9.66 15.83 1.30
N SER A 173 10.33 16.97 1.52
CA SER A 173 11.13 17.65 0.50
C SER A 173 12.38 16.84 0.12
N GLN A 174 13.09 16.30 1.10
CA GLN A 174 14.27 15.45 0.91
C GLN A 174 13.89 14.14 0.20
N HIS A 175 12.79 13.51 0.59
CA HIS A 175 12.25 12.31 -0.08
C HIS A 175 12.02 12.59 -1.57
N ARG A 176 11.30 13.67 -1.90
CA ARG A 176 11.01 14.05 -3.27
C ARG A 176 12.28 14.38 -4.08
N GLN A 177 13.26 15.05 -3.48
CA GLN A 177 14.53 15.34 -4.14
C GLN A 177 15.32 14.07 -4.46
N LEU A 178 15.42 13.13 -3.52
CA LEU A 178 16.08 11.84 -3.74
C LEU A 178 15.38 11.04 -4.84
N LEU A 179 14.05 11.02 -4.82
CA LEU A 179 13.26 10.35 -5.85
C LEU A 179 13.49 10.96 -7.24
N ALA A 180 13.53 12.31 -7.35
CA ALA A 180 13.80 13.00 -8.60
C ALA A 180 15.19 12.67 -9.14
N ARG A 181 16.22 12.69 -8.28
CA ARG A 181 17.59 12.32 -8.65
C ARG A 181 17.69 10.85 -9.09
N PHE A 182 16.98 9.96 -8.39
CA PHE A 182 16.92 8.55 -8.75
C PHE A 182 16.22 8.33 -10.10
N MET A 183 15.12 9.06 -10.35
CA MET A 183 14.42 9.04 -11.63
C MET A 183 15.38 9.43 -12.78
N ASP A 184 16.03 10.57 -12.65
CA ASP A 184 16.95 11.10 -13.65
C ASP A 184 18.13 10.16 -13.92
N ALA A 185 18.81 9.67 -12.88
CA ALA A 185 19.89 8.70 -13.01
C ALA A 185 19.43 7.38 -13.64
N SER A 186 18.23 6.90 -13.27
CA SER A 186 17.66 5.67 -13.83
C SER A 186 17.30 5.82 -15.33
N GLN A 187 16.84 6.99 -15.76
CA GLN A 187 16.55 7.28 -17.18
C GLN A 187 17.81 7.31 -18.02
N ARG A 188 18.92 7.86 -17.51
CA ARG A 188 20.20 7.87 -18.19
C ARG A 188 20.96 6.55 -18.12
N GLY A 189 20.53 5.63 -17.25
CA GLY A 189 21.28 4.41 -16.97
C GLY A 189 22.62 4.67 -16.27
N ASP A 190 22.71 5.76 -15.51
CA ASP A 190 23.88 6.17 -14.77
C ASP A 190 24.02 5.33 -13.50
N SER A 191 24.74 4.21 -13.62
CA SER A 191 24.93 3.25 -12.54
C SER A 191 25.64 3.86 -11.33
N GLU A 192 26.62 4.75 -11.54
CA GLU A 192 27.38 5.37 -10.44
C GLU A 192 26.51 6.36 -9.66
N ALA A 193 25.77 7.20 -10.39
CA ALA A 193 24.83 8.13 -9.76
C ALA A 193 23.75 7.39 -8.97
N ILE A 194 23.22 6.28 -9.48
CA ILE A 194 22.25 5.45 -8.77
C ILE A 194 22.87 4.88 -7.48
N GLN A 195 24.09 4.31 -7.57
CA GLN A 195 24.77 3.75 -6.40
C GLN A 195 25.05 4.80 -5.31
N ALA A 196 25.39 6.02 -5.71
CA ALA A 196 25.63 7.13 -4.78
C ALA A 196 24.37 7.55 -3.98
N LEU A 197 23.18 7.34 -4.54
CA LEU A 197 21.89 7.62 -3.88
C LEU A 197 21.45 6.51 -2.94
N LEU A 198 21.92 5.29 -3.18
CA LEU A 198 21.48 4.09 -2.46
C LEU A 198 22.29 3.85 -1.18
N HIS A 199 21.65 3.26 -0.19
CA HIS A 199 22.35 2.62 0.91
C HIS A 199 23.12 1.39 0.42
N ALA A 200 24.26 1.05 1.03
CA ALA A 200 25.07 -0.09 0.60
C ALA A 200 24.26 -1.41 0.53
N ASN A 201 23.37 -1.59 1.50
CA ASN A 201 22.48 -2.74 1.61
C ASN A 201 21.08 -2.48 1.01
N ALA A 202 20.96 -1.51 0.11
CA ALA A 202 19.66 -1.19 -0.48
C ALA A 202 19.03 -2.40 -1.17
N GLN A 203 17.71 -2.44 -1.15
CA GLN A 203 16.93 -3.51 -1.76
C GLN A 203 15.99 -2.94 -2.83
N LEU A 204 15.89 -3.63 -3.96
CA LEU A 204 14.87 -3.37 -4.96
C LEU A 204 13.92 -4.56 -5.01
N VAL A 205 12.64 -4.30 -4.82
CA VAL A 205 11.54 -5.26 -4.92
C VAL A 205 10.72 -4.89 -6.14
N SER A 206 10.53 -5.83 -7.06
CA SER A 206 9.77 -5.60 -8.30
C SER A 206 8.64 -6.60 -8.41
N ASP A 207 7.45 -6.12 -8.72
CA ASP A 207 6.26 -6.92 -8.93
C ASP A 207 5.84 -6.87 -10.40
N GLY A 208 6.10 -7.95 -11.12
CA GLY A 208 5.68 -8.15 -12.51
C GLY A 208 4.52 -9.14 -12.67
N GLY A 209 4.11 -9.82 -11.59
CA GLY A 209 3.00 -10.79 -11.58
C GLY A 209 3.20 -12.01 -12.49
N GLY A 210 4.42 -12.25 -13.00
CA GLY A 210 4.65 -13.26 -14.04
C GLY A 210 4.19 -12.85 -15.44
N VAL A 211 3.56 -11.66 -15.57
CA VAL A 211 3.02 -11.16 -16.86
C VAL A 211 4.07 -10.34 -17.61
N VAL A 212 4.87 -9.57 -16.86
CA VAL A 212 5.96 -8.76 -17.43
C VAL A 212 7.29 -9.11 -16.78
N THR A 213 8.39 -8.83 -17.50
CA THR A 213 9.75 -9.07 -17.00
C THR A 213 10.04 -8.20 -15.78
N ALA A 214 10.26 -8.83 -14.65
CA ALA A 214 10.63 -8.21 -13.38
C ALA A 214 11.59 -9.11 -12.60
N ALA A 215 12.26 -8.59 -11.58
CA ALA A 215 13.11 -9.38 -10.72
C ALA A 215 12.24 -10.34 -9.87
N ILE A 216 12.39 -11.66 -10.07
CA ILE A 216 11.62 -12.70 -9.38
C ILE A 216 11.97 -12.74 -7.87
N ARG A 217 13.13 -12.22 -7.49
CA ARG A 217 13.60 -12.12 -6.10
C ARG A 217 14.07 -10.69 -5.85
N PRO A 218 13.98 -10.21 -4.61
CA PRO A 218 14.54 -8.92 -4.25
C PRO A 218 16.02 -8.82 -4.65
N LEU A 219 16.37 -7.72 -5.30
CA LEU A 219 17.74 -7.43 -5.72
C LEU A 219 18.44 -6.67 -4.60
N LEU A 220 19.48 -7.25 -4.04
CA LEU A 220 20.21 -6.72 -2.89
C LEU A 220 21.52 -6.03 -3.32
N GLY A 221 21.79 -4.87 -2.74
CA GLY A 221 23.03 -4.10 -2.90
C GLY A 221 22.94 -3.04 -4.00
N ALA A 222 23.50 -1.87 -3.70
CA ALA A 222 23.49 -0.69 -4.56
C ALA A 222 24.09 -0.96 -5.95
N GLU A 223 25.17 -1.74 -6.02
CA GLU A 223 25.85 -2.08 -7.24
C GLU A 223 24.95 -2.88 -8.21
N ARG A 224 24.25 -3.91 -7.69
CA ARG A 224 23.35 -4.74 -8.51
C ARG A 224 22.17 -3.94 -9.02
N ILE A 225 21.63 -3.04 -8.19
CA ILE A 225 20.53 -2.15 -8.56
C ILE A 225 21.00 -1.19 -9.66
N GLY A 226 22.17 -0.56 -9.50
CA GLY A 226 22.75 0.31 -10.53
C GLY A 226 22.98 -0.40 -11.87
N ARG A 227 23.53 -1.62 -11.84
CA ARG A 227 23.71 -2.44 -13.07
C ARG A 227 22.39 -2.80 -13.74
N LEU A 228 21.31 -3.06 -12.97
CA LEU A 228 20.00 -3.33 -13.55
C LEU A 228 19.51 -2.13 -14.38
N PHE A 229 19.52 -0.93 -13.83
CA PHE A 229 19.05 0.26 -14.52
C PHE A 229 19.95 0.62 -15.73
N TRP A 230 21.26 0.44 -15.59
CA TRP A 230 22.18 0.55 -16.72
C TRP A 230 21.82 -0.43 -17.84
N ALA A 231 21.55 -1.70 -17.52
CA ALA A 231 21.19 -2.71 -18.53
C ALA A 231 19.85 -2.42 -19.19
N ILE A 232 18.86 -1.88 -18.44
CA ILE A 232 17.57 -1.44 -18.98
C ILE A 232 17.78 -0.29 -19.98
N ALA A 233 18.60 0.70 -19.62
CA ALA A 233 18.89 1.83 -20.48
C ALA A 233 19.61 1.41 -21.77
N ARG A 234 20.61 0.54 -21.68
CA ARG A 234 21.33 0.02 -22.86
C ARG A 234 20.46 -0.79 -23.83
N ARG A 235 19.40 -1.40 -23.34
CA ARG A 235 18.45 -2.14 -24.19
C ARG A 235 17.38 -1.24 -24.80
N GLY A 236 17.42 0.06 -24.56
CA GLY A 236 16.39 0.99 -25.02
C GLY A 236 15.01 0.74 -24.37
N ALA A 237 14.99 0.05 -23.24
CA ALA A 237 13.75 -0.31 -22.52
C ALA A 237 13.36 0.76 -21.48
N VAL A 238 13.82 1.99 -21.64
CA VAL A 238 13.47 3.11 -20.76
C VAL A 238 12.18 3.76 -21.23
N HIS A 239 11.21 3.78 -20.37
CA HIS A 239 9.96 4.48 -20.63
C HIS A 239 10.03 5.93 -20.09
N PRO A 240 9.37 6.90 -20.77
CA PRO A 240 9.25 8.26 -20.25
C PRO A 240 8.71 8.26 -18.82
N ALA A 241 9.37 9.02 -17.96
CA ALA A 241 9.04 9.07 -16.55
C ALA A 241 8.78 10.50 -16.09
N GLN A 242 7.85 10.63 -15.14
CA GLN A 242 7.58 11.87 -14.45
C GLN A 242 7.29 11.60 -12.98
N LEU A 243 7.45 12.61 -12.14
CA LEU A 243 7.06 12.53 -10.75
C LEU A 243 5.54 12.64 -10.65
N GLY A 244 4.99 11.83 -9.77
CA GLY A 244 3.60 11.83 -9.39
C GLY A 244 3.44 11.33 -7.96
N TYR A 245 2.28 10.80 -7.64
CA TYR A 245 1.94 10.32 -6.32
C TYR A 245 1.23 8.98 -6.40
N VAL A 246 1.57 8.08 -5.49
CA VAL A 246 0.89 6.80 -5.26
C VAL A 246 0.46 6.76 -3.81
N ASN A 247 -0.84 6.64 -3.56
CA ASN A 247 -1.40 6.69 -2.22
C ASN A 247 -1.00 7.93 -1.41
N GLY A 248 -0.81 9.07 -2.08
CA GLY A 248 -0.37 10.33 -1.46
C GLY A 248 1.15 10.45 -1.28
N GLU A 249 1.95 9.40 -1.51
CA GLU A 249 3.41 9.46 -1.46
C GLU A 249 4.02 9.80 -2.82
N PRO A 250 5.14 10.56 -2.87
CA PRO A 250 5.86 10.80 -4.11
C PRO A 250 6.29 9.49 -4.79
N ALA A 251 6.07 9.41 -6.08
CA ALA A 251 6.39 8.24 -6.90
C ALA A 251 6.94 8.65 -8.27
N ILE A 252 7.73 7.77 -8.88
CA ILE A 252 8.09 7.85 -10.29
C ILE A 252 7.05 7.08 -11.07
N LEU A 253 6.37 7.74 -11.98
CA LEU A 253 5.38 7.15 -12.87
C LEU A 253 6.03 7.02 -14.28
N ARG A 254 6.07 5.79 -14.82
CA ARG A 254 6.58 5.53 -16.16
C ARG A 254 5.44 5.18 -17.09
N PHE A 255 5.47 5.73 -18.30
CA PHE A 255 4.38 5.61 -19.26
C PHE A 255 4.84 4.94 -20.56
N GLN A 256 3.96 4.13 -21.14
CA GLN A 256 4.05 3.63 -22.49
C GLN A 256 2.90 4.25 -23.31
N GLY A 257 3.18 5.27 -24.09
CA GLY A 257 2.14 6.15 -24.62
C GLY A 257 1.40 6.82 -23.45
N ASP A 258 0.08 6.76 -23.46
CA ASP A 258 -0.78 7.33 -22.41
C ASP A 258 -1.09 6.36 -21.26
N ARG A 259 -0.57 5.14 -21.32
CA ARG A 259 -0.81 4.13 -20.28
C ARG A 259 0.30 4.11 -19.25
N LEU A 260 -0.07 4.05 -17.99
CA LEU A 260 0.89 3.79 -16.93
C LEU A 260 1.50 2.39 -17.13
N HIS A 261 2.81 2.34 -17.32
CA HIS A 261 3.59 1.11 -17.48
C HIS A 261 4.10 0.58 -16.14
N SER A 262 4.52 1.47 -15.26
CA SER A 262 4.96 1.12 -13.91
C SER A 262 4.97 2.34 -13.01
N PHE A 263 4.95 2.09 -11.70
CA PHE A 263 5.34 3.12 -10.74
C PHE A 263 6.45 2.60 -9.83
N THR A 264 7.21 3.55 -9.27
CA THR A 264 8.29 3.26 -8.32
C THR A 264 8.21 4.22 -7.16
N THR A 265 8.20 3.67 -5.94
CA THR A 265 8.35 4.42 -4.68
C THR A 265 9.66 4.05 -4.02
N ILE A 266 10.15 4.90 -3.12
CA ILE A 266 11.39 4.67 -2.38
C ILE A 266 11.16 4.80 -0.88
N GLU A 267 12.00 4.16 -0.13
CA GLU A 267 12.11 4.34 1.31
C GLU A 267 13.48 4.91 1.65
N VAL A 268 13.49 5.98 2.43
CA VAL A 268 14.70 6.75 2.74
C VAL A 268 15.09 6.56 4.19
N VAL A 269 16.35 6.21 4.44
CA VAL A 269 16.95 6.04 5.76
C VAL A 269 18.27 6.80 5.78
N ASP A 270 18.46 7.62 6.79
CA ASP A 270 19.71 8.40 6.98
C ASP A 270 20.15 9.15 5.70
N GLY A 271 19.16 9.73 4.99
CA GLY A 271 19.41 10.54 3.79
C GLY A 271 19.79 9.73 2.54
N ARG A 272 19.65 8.40 2.56
CA ARG A 272 19.87 7.50 1.42
C ARG A 272 18.67 6.59 1.16
N ILE A 273 18.54 6.12 -0.05
CA ILE A 273 17.48 5.17 -0.44
C ILE A 273 17.84 3.79 0.10
N ALA A 274 17.04 3.29 1.03
CA ALA A 274 17.19 1.95 1.60
C ALA A 274 16.41 0.91 0.80
N ASN A 275 15.21 1.23 0.36
CA ASN A 275 14.38 0.33 -0.43
C ASN A 275 13.78 1.05 -1.65
N VAL A 276 13.66 0.29 -2.73
CA VAL A 276 12.99 0.69 -3.98
C VAL A 276 11.89 -0.32 -4.26
N TYR A 277 10.65 0.13 -4.40
CA TYR A 277 9.50 -0.71 -4.72
C TYR A 277 8.96 -0.34 -6.09
N SER A 278 8.90 -1.30 -7.01
CA SER A 278 8.45 -1.08 -8.38
C SER A 278 7.31 -2.04 -8.73
N VAL A 279 6.15 -1.50 -9.06
CA VAL A 279 5.02 -2.28 -9.54
C VAL A 279 4.94 -2.13 -11.07
N LEU A 280 5.04 -3.26 -11.75
CA LEU A 280 4.99 -3.38 -13.20
C LEU A 280 3.83 -4.27 -13.66
N ASN A 281 3.23 -5.06 -12.75
CA ASN A 281 2.12 -5.93 -13.08
C ASN A 281 0.94 -5.11 -13.63
N PRO A 282 0.56 -5.27 -14.92
CA PRO A 282 -0.48 -4.46 -15.55
C PRO A 282 -1.87 -4.66 -14.94
N GLU A 283 -2.10 -5.79 -14.25
CA GLU A 283 -3.37 -6.06 -13.55
C GLU A 283 -3.54 -5.20 -12.30
N LYS A 284 -2.42 -4.69 -11.74
CA LYS A 284 -2.40 -3.83 -10.55
C LYS A 284 -2.31 -2.35 -10.87
N LEU A 285 -2.07 -1.99 -12.12
CA LEU A 285 -1.93 -0.60 -12.52
C LEU A 285 -3.28 -0.01 -12.91
N PRO A 286 -3.62 1.22 -12.47
CA PRO A 286 -4.85 1.87 -12.89
C PRO A 286 -4.82 2.14 -14.40
N LYS A 287 -5.96 1.95 -15.05
CA LYS A 287 -6.12 2.22 -16.49
C LYS A 287 -6.03 3.71 -16.82
N VAL A 288 -6.34 4.57 -15.86
CA VAL A 288 -6.33 6.03 -16.00
C VAL A 288 -5.61 6.61 -14.79
N VAL A 289 -4.59 7.44 -15.06
CA VAL A 289 -3.96 8.26 -14.03
C VAL A 289 -4.77 9.56 -13.94
N THR A 290 -5.27 9.88 -12.77
CA THR A 290 -6.16 11.03 -12.59
C THR A 290 -5.36 12.33 -12.75
N HIS A 291 -5.63 13.06 -13.84
CA HIS A 291 -5.34 14.48 -13.92
C HIS A 291 -6.47 15.18 -13.18
N ARG A 292 -6.28 15.58 -11.93
CA ARG A 292 -7.22 16.52 -11.32
C ARG A 292 -6.99 17.89 -11.93
N ASN A 293 -7.73 18.21 -12.99
CA ASN A 293 -7.93 19.59 -13.38
C ASN A 293 -8.73 20.26 -12.25
N ALA A 294 -8.11 21.25 -11.63
CA ALA A 294 -8.82 22.26 -10.84
C ALA A 294 -9.69 23.08 -11.81
N ALA A 295 -10.85 22.59 -12.16
CA ALA A 295 -11.91 23.36 -12.84
C ALA A 295 -13.22 22.61 -12.70
N ALA A 296 -13.83 22.73 -11.54
CA ALA A 296 -15.28 22.67 -11.38
C ALA A 296 -15.63 23.60 -10.21
N SER A 297 -15.30 24.88 -10.41
CA SER A 297 -16.10 25.96 -9.86
C SER A 297 -17.26 26.14 -10.81
N LEU A 298 -18.45 25.77 -10.40
CA LEU A 298 -19.72 26.44 -10.71
C LEU A 298 -20.81 25.79 -9.86
#